data_e28539dd15b42218d94d07b9e790c7f8
#
_entry.id   e28539dd15b42218d94d07b9e790c7f8
#
_cell.length_a   1.000
_cell.length_b   1.000
_cell.length_c   1.000
_cell.angle_alpha   90.00
_cell.angle_beta   90.00
_cell.angle_gamma   90.00
#
_symmetry.space_group_name_H-M   'P 1'
#
loop_
_entity.id
_entity.type
_entity.pdbx_description
1 polymer ?
#
loop_
_entity_poly.entity_id
_entity_poly.type
_entity_poly.pdbx_seq_one_letter_code
_entity_poly.pdbx_strand_id
1 'polypeptide(L)'
;KPNVAVWDTAFGGTMEPKAYLYAIPREYYEKYGVRRYGFHGTSHSYVSKRVAEIMEKPVKDLKTIVCHLGNGASICAVDGGKSVDTSMGLTPLAGVMMGTRSGDIDPGILEVLSNITHKDISEITNILNKQSGIAGLSEVSSDFRDITKAMEEGNEVAKSAFEAYIHTLIKFIGGYVAVMNGVDDIVFTAGVGENNSQVREEVCESLGYLGIKIEISTKDSKVKVYVIPTNEELAIARETVALVK
;
A
#
# COMPACT_ATOMS: atom_id res chain seq x y z
N LYS A 1 -35.56 -5.11 -4.69
CA LYS A 1 -34.46 -4.28 -5.24
C LYS A 1 -33.23 -5.17 -5.34
N PRO A 2 -32.41 -5.07 -6.40
CA PRO A 2 -31.16 -5.82 -6.49
C PRO A 2 -30.19 -5.39 -5.39
N ASN A 3 -29.40 -6.35 -4.87
CA ASN A 3 -28.30 -6.10 -3.97
C ASN A 3 -27.00 -6.32 -4.74
N VAL A 4 -26.06 -5.40 -4.61
CA VAL A 4 -24.73 -5.45 -5.24
C VAL A 4 -23.67 -5.48 -4.14
N ALA A 5 -22.80 -6.48 -4.17
CA ALA A 5 -21.64 -6.57 -3.30
C ALA A 5 -20.39 -6.16 -4.09
N VAL A 6 -19.65 -5.19 -3.58
CA VAL A 6 -18.35 -4.79 -4.11
C VAL A 6 -17.28 -5.26 -3.14
N TRP A 7 -16.43 -6.17 -3.62
CA TRP A 7 -15.41 -6.80 -2.78
C TRP A 7 -14.11 -6.00 -2.84
N ASP A 8 -13.56 -5.69 -1.69
CA ASP A 8 -12.30 -4.94 -1.57
C ASP A 8 -11.10 -5.67 -2.20
N THR A 9 -11.19 -6.98 -2.34
CA THR A 9 -10.19 -7.83 -3.00
C THR A 9 -10.40 -7.98 -4.51
N ALA A 10 -11.51 -7.50 -5.08
CA ALA A 10 -11.88 -7.75 -6.48
C ALA A 10 -10.86 -7.18 -7.48
N PHE A 11 -10.31 -6.01 -7.20
CA PHE A 11 -9.32 -5.38 -8.06
C PHE A 11 -8.03 -6.21 -8.17
N GLY A 12 -7.62 -6.88 -7.09
CA GLY A 12 -6.49 -7.83 -7.08
C GLY A 12 -6.74 -9.11 -7.89
N GLY A 13 -7.99 -9.37 -8.28
CA GLY A 13 -8.35 -10.50 -9.15
C GLY A 13 -7.76 -10.42 -10.55
N THR A 14 -7.28 -9.25 -10.98
CA THR A 14 -6.63 -9.05 -12.30
C THR A 14 -5.16 -9.47 -12.32
N MET A 15 -4.53 -9.73 -11.17
CA MET A 15 -3.14 -10.19 -11.09
C MET A 15 -2.94 -11.55 -11.77
N GLU A 16 -1.79 -11.71 -12.42
CA GLU A 16 -1.36 -12.98 -13.00
C GLU A 16 -0.75 -13.94 -11.96
N PRO A 17 -0.68 -15.25 -12.23
CA PRO A 17 -0.11 -16.24 -11.30
C PRO A 17 1.28 -15.89 -10.77
N LYS A 18 2.14 -15.31 -11.58
CA LYS A 18 3.50 -14.89 -11.18
C LYS A 18 3.52 -13.86 -10.05
N ALA A 19 2.44 -13.07 -9.89
CA ALA A 19 2.31 -12.04 -8.87
C ALA A 19 1.57 -12.54 -7.63
N TYR A 20 0.60 -13.45 -7.79
CA TYR A 20 -0.24 -13.85 -6.66
C TYR A 20 0.19 -15.17 -5.98
N LEU A 21 1.00 -16.00 -6.61
CA LEU A 21 1.44 -17.27 -6.01
C LEU A 21 2.52 -17.03 -4.96
N TYR A 22 2.37 -17.68 -3.81
CA TYR A 22 3.42 -17.77 -2.81
C TYR A 22 4.34 -18.95 -3.11
N ALA A 23 5.63 -18.83 -2.76
CA ALA A 23 6.63 -19.88 -2.92
C ALA A 23 6.52 -20.94 -1.79
N ILE A 24 5.34 -21.54 -1.65
CA ILE A 24 5.01 -22.63 -0.73
C ILE A 24 4.44 -23.81 -1.53
N PRO A 25 4.31 -25.03 -0.96
CA PRO A 25 3.75 -26.16 -1.69
C PRO A 25 2.45 -25.82 -2.40
N ARG A 26 2.39 -26.12 -3.70
CA ARG A 26 1.32 -25.73 -4.62
C ARG A 26 -0.06 -26.20 -4.18
N GLU A 27 -0.12 -27.31 -3.43
CA GLU A 27 -1.38 -27.85 -2.90
C GLU A 27 -2.14 -26.86 -2.01
N TYR A 28 -1.45 -25.95 -1.31
CA TYR A 28 -2.13 -24.95 -0.50
C TYR A 28 -2.90 -23.93 -1.35
N TYR A 29 -2.38 -23.58 -2.52
CA TYR A 29 -3.13 -22.80 -3.48
C TYR A 29 -4.29 -23.60 -4.08
N GLU A 30 -4.03 -24.82 -4.57
CA GLU A 30 -5.02 -25.61 -5.31
C GLU A 30 -6.19 -26.08 -4.44
N LYS A 31 -5.92 -26.46 -3.19
CA LYS A 31 -6.96 -26.98 -2.28
C LYS A 31 -7.63 -25.90 -1.45
N TYR A 32 -6.90 -24.85 -1.07
CA TYR A 32 -7.34 -23.88 -0.07
C TYR A 32 -7.35 -22.44 -0.57
N GLY A 33 -6.95 -22.18 -1.80
CA GLY A 33 -6.92 -20.85 -2.38
C GLY A 33 -5.91 -19.93 -1.71
N VAL A 34 -4.83 -20.46 -1.13
CA VAL A 34 -3.77 -19.66 -0.49
C VAL A 34 -2.97 -18.94 -1.56
N ARG A 35 -3.30 -17.65 -1.75
CA ARG A 35 -2.66 -16.76 -2.71
C ARG A 35 -2.72 -15.32 -2.22
N ARG A 36 -1.97 -14.42 -2.87
CA ARG A 36 -2.16 -12.98 -2.70
C ARG A 36 -3.48 -12.54 -3.30
N TYR A 37 -4.31 -11.84 -2.54
CA TYR A 37 -5.56 -11.21 -3.01
C TYR A 37 -5.41 -9.69 -3.07
N GLY A 38 -4.72 -9.10 -2.10
CA GLY A 38 -4.65 -7.67 -1.90
C GLY A 38 -5.90 -7.11 -1.24
N PHE A 39 -5.81 -5.87 -0.78
CA PHE A 39 -6.89 -5.13 -0.14
C PHE A 39 -6.83 -3.67 -0.59
N HIS A 40 -7.77 -2.83 -0.13
CA HIS A 40 -7.99 -1.47 -0.63
C HIS A 40 -8.25 -1.42 -2.15
N GLY A 41 -8.76 -2.51 -2.73
CA GLY A 41 -8.94 -2.64 -4.17
C GLY A 41 -9.90 -1.61 -4.73
N THR A 42 -10.98 -1.28 -4.01
CA THR A 42 -11.93 -0.22 -4.38
C THR A 42 -11.22 1.14 -4.48
N SER A 43 -10.38 1.47 -3.50
CA SER A 43 -9.58 2.70 -3.49
C SER A 43 -8.56 2.71 -4.62
N HIS A 44 -7.77 1.64 -4.80
CA HIS A 44 -6.78 1.53 -5.87
C HIS A 44 -7.41 1.67 -7.26
N SER A 45 -8.53 1.01 -7.50
CA SER A 45 -9.29 1.12 -8.76
C SER A 45 -9.82 2.53 -8.99
N TYR A 46 -10.40 3.15 -7.95
CA TYR A 46 -10.94 4.50 -8.05
C TYR A 46 -9.85 5.53 -8.37
N VAL A 47 -8.77 5.50 -7.59
CA VAL A 47 -7.68 6.49 -7.69
C VAL A 47 -6.93 6.37 -9.00
N SER A 48 -6.67 5.14 -9.49
CA SER A 48 -6.02 4.93 -10.80
C SER A 48 -6.88 5.42 -11.98
N LYS A 49 -8.20 5.29 -11.91
CA LYS A 49 -9.11 5.88 -12.90
C LYS A 49 -9.13 7.41 -12.79
N ARG A 50 -9.12 7.94 -11.56
CA ARG A 50 -9.18 9.38 -11.31
C ARG A 50 -7.91 10.09 -11.80
N VAL A 51 -6.72 9.52 -11.61
CA VAL A 51 -5.49 10.12 -12.13
C VAL A 51 -5.47 10.13 -13.65
N ALA A 52 -5.99 9.09 -14.31
CA ALA A 52 -6.13 9.06 -15.77
C ALA A 52 -7.03 10.20 -16.31
N GLU A 53 -8.15 10.47 -15.61
CA GLU A 53 -9.01 11.62 -15.91
C GLU A 53 -8.26 12.95 -15.76
N ILE A 54 -7.49 13.14 -14.67
CA ILE A 54 -6.70 14.37 -14.41
C ILE A 54 -5.59 14.55 -15.46
N MET A 55 -4.95 13.45 -15.88
CA MET A 55 -3.91 13.47 -16.91
C MET A 55 -4.46 13.58 -18.33
N GLU A 56 -5.80 13.52 -18.50
CA GLU A 56 -6.48 13.48 -19.80
C GLU A 56 -5.94 12.37 -20.73
N LYS A 57 -5.62 11.20 -20.14
CA LYS A 57 -5.10 10.04 -20.83
C LYS A 57 -6.00 8.82 -20.62
N PRO A 58 -6.11 7.93 -21.60
CA PRO A 58 -6.78 6.66 -21.42
C PRO A 58 -6.10 5.83 -20.33
N VAL A 59 -6.85 5.29 -19.37
CA VAL A 59 -6.31 4.48 -18.27
C VAL A 59 -5.46 3.29 -18.77
N LYS A 60 -5.81 2.76 -19.95
CA LYS A 60 -5.08 1.64 -20.59
C LYS A 60 -3.65 1.97 -21.00
N ASP A 61 -3.31 3.25 -21.09
CA ASP A 61 -2.01 3.74 -21.56
C ASP A 61 -1.12 4.21 -20.38
N LEU A 62 -1.56 4.00 -19.14
CA LEU A 62 -0.87 4.45 -17.93
C LEU A 62 -0.37 3.29 -17.08
N LYS A 63 0.82 3.51 -16.50
CA LYS A 63 1.43 2.73 -15.44
C LYS A 63 1.44 3.58 -14.17
N THR A 64 0.54 3.26 -13.25
CA THR A 64 0.28 4.02 -12.04
C THR A 64 0.71 3.23 -10.81
N ILE A 65 1.41 3.85 -9.88
CA ILE A 65 1.60 3.32 -8.53
C ILE A 65 0.68 4.08 -7.58
N VAL A 66 -0.24 3.35 -6.92
CA VAL A 66 -1.15 3.93 -5.94
C VAL A 66 -0.66 3.59 -4.53
N CYS A 67 -0.31 4.62 -3.77
CA CYS A 67 0.09 4.55 -2.37
C CYS A 67 -1.12 4.93 -1.48
N HIS A 68 -1.92 3.94 -1.09
CA HIS A 68 -3.00 4.11 -0.12
C HIS A 68 -2.41 4.01 1.28
N LEU A 69 -2.16 5.16 1.90
CA LEU A 69 -1.46 5.27 3.19
C LEU A 69 -2.42 5.80 4.26
N GLY A 70 -3.01 4.89 5.01
CA GLY A 70 -3.83 5.17 6.19
C GLY A 70 -3.27 4.46 7.42
N ASN A 71 -4.09 4.21 8.43
CA ASN A 71 -3.70 3.32 9.54
C ASN A 71 -3.47 1.87 9.03
N GLY A 72 -4.29 1.39 8.09
CA GLY A 72 -3.93 0.33 7.17
C GLY A 72 -3.32 0.95 5.91
N ALA A 73 -2.26 0.36 5.36
CA ALA A 73 -1.58 0.89 4.20
C ALA A 73 -1.27 -0.20 3.18
N SER A 74 -1.40 0.13 1.91
CA SER A 74 -0.97 -0.72 0.81
C SER A 74 -0.51 0.08 -0.40
N ILE A 75 0.38 -0.49 -1.16
CA ILE A 75 0.84 0.04 -2.45
C ILE A 75 0.41 -0.94 -3.53
N CYS A 76 -0.11 -0.42 -4.63
CA CYS A 76 -0.57 -1.22 -5.77
C CYS A 76 0.08 -0.73 -7.05
N ALA A 77 0.61 -1.68 -7.82
CA ALA A 77 1.06 -1.47 -9.18
C ALA A 77 -0.12 -1.67 -10.14
N VAL A 78 -0.47 -0.64 -10.89
CA VAL A 78 -1.59 -0.66 -11.85
C VAL A 78 -1.04 -0.41 -13.24
N ASP A 79 -1.17 -1.38 -14.13
CA ASP A 79 -0.79 -1.27 -15.53
C ASP A 79 -2.03 -1.42 -16.41
N GLY A 80 -2.30 -0.41 -17.24
CA GLY A 80 -3.45 -0.40 -18.12
C GLY A 80 -4.79 -0.53 -17.39
N GLY A 81 -4.89 -0.01 -16.15
CA GLY A 81 -6.09 -0.07 -15.33
C GLY A 81 -6.32 -1.41 -14.63
N LYS A 82 -5.35 -2.31 -14.64
CA LYS A 82 -5.38 -3.60 -13.94
C LYS A 82 -4.34 -3.63 -12.81
N SER A 83 -4.70 -4.16 -11.65
CA SER A 83 -3.70 -4.49 -10.63
C SER A 83 -2.80 -5.59 -11.18
N VAL A 84 -1.50 -5.32 -11.28
CA VAL A 84 -0.49 -6.30 -11.69
C VAL A 84 0.32 -6.81 -10.50
N ASP A 85 0.37 -6.04 -9.41
CA ASP A 85 0.88 -6.45 -8.11
C ASP A 85 0.32 -5.55 -7.00
N THR A 86 0.35 -6.03 -5.76
CA THR A 86 -0.05 -5.24 -4.58
C THR A 86 0.67 -5.72 -3.33
N SER A 87 0.90 -4.82 -2.38
CA SER A 87 1.71 -5.12 -1.19
C SER A 87 0.99 -6.02 -0.18
N MET A 88 -0.31 -5.84 0.04
CA MET A 88 -1.06 -6.75 0.92
C MET A 88 -1.21 -8.13 0.29
N GLY A 89 -1.27 -9.16 1.13
CA GLY A 89 -1.21 -10.57 0.73
C GLY A 89 -2.54 -11.30 0.75
N LEU A 90 -2.51 -12.53 1.28
CA LEU A 90 -3.70 -13.30 1.64
C LEU A 90 -4.50 -12.59 2.72
N THR A 91 -3.82 -11.88 3.60
CA THR A 91 -4.38 -11.06 4.66
C THR A 91 -3.89 -9.62 4.54
N PRO A 92 -4.53 -8.65 5.20
CA PRO A 92 -4.10 -7.26 5.20
C PRO A 92 -2.91 -6.99 6.15
N LEU A 93 -2.18 -8.03 6.59
CA LEU A 93 -1.00 -7.92 7.44
C LEU A 93 0.29 -7.72 6.63
N ALA A 94 0.41 -8.42 5.49
CA ALA A 94 1.59 -8.36 4.63
C ALA A 94 1.76 -6.99 3.97
N GLY A 95 2.98 -6.71 3.51
CA GLY A 95 3.31 -5.54 2.71
C GLY A 95 4.09 -4.48 3.48
N VAL A 96 3.75 -3.21 3.27
CA VAL A 96 4.42 -2.09 3.93
C VAL A 96 4.12 -2.04 5.42
N MET A 97 5.04 -1.46 6.20
CA MET A 97 4.75 -1.12 7.60
C MET A 97 3.51 -0.21 7.67
N MET A 98 2.66 -0.41 8.68
CA MET A 98 1.40 0.32 8.85
C MET A 98 1.35 0.97 10.23
N GLY A 99 0.21 1.54 10.60
CA GLY A 99 0.05 2.15 11.92
C GLY A 99 0.33 1.20 13.08
N THR A 100 -0.32 0.02 13.07
CA THR A 100 -0.17 -1.00 14.11
C THR A 100 0.21 -2.39 13.57
N ARG A 101 0.23 -2.59 12.26
CA ARG A 101 0.59 -3.85 11.61
C ARG A 101 2.04 -3.82 11.16
N SER A 102 2.73 -4.94 11.36
CA SER A 102 4.17 -5.06 11.04
C SER A 102 4.49 -4.84 9.55
N GLY A 103 3.58 -5.22 8.65
CA GLY A 103 3.95 -5.46 7.26
C GLY A 103 4.79 -6.74 7.13
N ASP A 104 5.58 -6.81 6.07
CA ASP A 104 6.44 -7.97 5.79
C ASP A 104 7.54 -8.12 6.84
N ILE A 105 7.67 -9.34 7.33
CA ILE A 105 8.74 -9.78 8.25
C ILE A 105 9.34 -11.09 7.73
N ASP A 106 10.50 -11.46 8.25
CA ASP A 106 11.03 -12.81 8.10
C ASP A 106 10.10 -13.82 8.81
N PRO A 107 9.54 -14.83 8.13
CA PRO A 107 8.69 -15.84 8.75
C PRO A 107 9.35 -16.59 9.92
N GLY A 108 10.68 -16.71 9.93
CA GLY A 108 11.43 -17.30 11.03
C GLY A 108 11.28 -16.56 12.36
N ILE A 109 10.93 -15.28 12.32
CA ILE A 109 10.65 -14.47 13.52
C ILE A 109 9.49 -15.06 14.34
N LEU A 110 8.54 -15.73 13.71
CA LEU A 110 7.39 -16.33 14.39
C LEU A 110 7.83 -17.39 15.40
N GLU A 111 8.77 -18.26 15.02
CA GLU A 111 9.34 -19.27 15.91
C GLU A 111 10.16 -18.63 17.04
N VAL A 112 10.99 -17.64 16.71
CA VAL A 112 11.79 -16.90 17.69
C VAL A 112 10.90 -16.25 18.74
N LEU A 113 9.86 -15.53 18.31
CA LEU A 113 8.91 -14.89 19.23
C LEU A 113 8.16 -15.90 20.08
N SER A 114 7.73 -17.03 19.51
CA SER A 114 7.09 -18.11 20.26
C SER A 114 7.99 -18.65 21.39
N ASN A 115 9.25 -18.89 21.07
CA ASN A 115 10.23 -19.39 22.03
C ASN A 115 10.55 -18.39 23.14
N ILE A 116 10.67 -17.09 22.83
CA ILE A 116 10.99 -16.04 23.80
C ILE A 116 9.79 -15.71 24.69
N THR A 117 8.59 -15.65 24.10
CA THR A 117 7.39 -15.15 24.80
C THR A 117 6.50 -16.26 25.34
N HIS A 118 6.73 -17.50 24.92
CA HIS A 118 5.87 -18.67 25.21
C HIS A 118 4.42 -18.50 24.71
N LYS A 119 4.23 -17.66 23.67
CA LYS A 119 2.93 -17.40 23.03
C LYS A 119 2.71 -18.35 21.84
N ASP A 120 1.45 -18.70 21.62
CA ASP A 120 1.06 -19.45 20.44
C ASP A 120 1.02 -18.58 19.17
N ILE A 121 0.83 -19.23 18.02
CA ILE A 121 0.82 -18.54 16.71
C ILE A 121 -0.29 -17.50 16.59
N SER A 122 -1.44 -17.71 17.22
CA SER A 122 -2.57 -16.78 17.23
C SER A 122 -2.23 -15.51 18.00
N GLU A 123 -1.62 -15.67 19.17
CA GLU A 123 -1.17 -14.57 20.00
C GLU A 123 -0.07 -13.74 19.32
N ILE A 124 0.90 -14.41 18.67
CA ILE A 124 1.95 -13.75 17.90
C ILE A 124 1.34 -12.99 16.71
N THR A 125 0.44 -13.61 15.97
CA THR A 125 -0.26 -12.96 14.86
C THR A 125 -1.05 -11.73 15.33
N ASN A 126 -1.63 -11.79 16.54
CA ASN A 126 -2.29 -10.63 17.13
C ASN A 126 -1.30 -9.49 17.48
N ILE A 127 -0.10 -9.82 17.97
CA ILE A 127 0.97 -8.83 18.19
C ILE A 127 1.33 -8.14 16.87
N LEU A 128 1.55 -8.92 15.81
CA LEU A 128 1.90 -8.39 14.48
C LEU A 128 0.78 -7.50 13.88
N ASN A 129 -0.48 -7.76 14.21
CA ASN A 129 -1.60 -6.97 13.71
C ASN A 129 -1.90 -5.70 14.53
N LYS A 130 -1.67 -5.73 15.86
CA LYS A 130 -2.20 -4.69 16.75
C LYS A 130 -1.15 -3.96 17.59
N GLN A 131 0.05 -4.51 17.73
CA GLN A 131 1.08 -4.01 18.64
C GLN A 131 2.43 -3.76 17.93
N SER A 132 2.42 -3.76 16.61
CA SER A 132 3.58 -3.60 15.73
C SER A 132 3.46 -2.32 14.90
N GLY A 133 4.02 -2.29 13.72
CA GLY A 133 4.01 -1.13 12.83
C GLY A 133 4.73 0.07 13.43
N ILE A 134 4.37 1.27 12.96
CA ILE A 134 5.02 2.49 13.46
C ILE A 134 4.76 2.72 14.94
N ALA A 135 3.57 2.34 15.44
CA ALA A 135 3.24 2.45 16.86
C ALA A 135 4.15 1.59 17.73
N GLY A 136 4.31 0.32 17.36
CA GLY A 136 5.16 -0.61 18.12
C GLY A 136 6.65 -0.28 18.01
N LEU A 137 7.10 0.16 16.85
CA LEU A 137 8.51 0.46 16.61
C LEU A 137 8.95 1.80 17.20
N SER A 138 8.07 2.83 17.16
CA SER A 138 8.36 4.15 17.72
C SER A 138 8.15 4.26 19.21
N GLU A 139 7.34 3.35 19.80
CA GLU A 139 6.86 3.43 21.19
C GLU A 139 6.08 4.71 21.50
N VAL A 140 5.55 5.39 20.48
CA VAL A 140 4.82 6.66 20.62
C VAL A 140 3.35 6.48 20.28
N SER A 141 3.03 6.33 18.97
CA SER A 141 1.65 6.34 18.47
C SER A 141 1.57 5.76 17.06
N SER A 142 0.38 5.39 16.62
CA SER A 142 0.10 5.11 15.21
C SER A 142 -0.24 6.38 14.41
N ASP A 143 -0.42 7.51 15.09
CA ASP A 143 -0.71 8.80 14.46
C ASP A 143 0.60 9.51 14.06
N PHE A 144 0.75 9.76 12.78
CA PHE A 144 1.94 10.41 12.24
C PHE A 144 2.16 11.84 12.74
N ARG A 145 1.12 12.50 13.24
CA ARG A 145 1.24 13.83 13.87
C ARG A 145 2.03 13.72 15.18
N ASP A 146 1.77 12.69 15.97
CA ASP A 146 2.49 12.43 17.22
C ASP A 146 3.94 12.01 16.93
N ILE A 147 4.15 11.20 15.88
CA ILE A 147 5.50 10.79 15.43
C ILE A 147 6.32 12.02 15.01
N THR A 148 5.78 12.88 14.15
CA THR A 148 6.46 14.11 13.70
C THR A 148 6.81 15.00 14.90
N LYS A 149 5.87 15.21 15.81
CA LYS A 149 6.11 15.98 17.03
C LYS A 149 7.23 15.38 17.90
N ALA A 150 7.20 14.06 18.11
CA ALA A 150 8.25 13.39 18.89
C ALA A 150 9.63 13.52 18.24
N MET A 151 9.71 13.46 16.91
CA MET A 151 10.95 13.71 16.15
C MET A 151 11.46 15.14 16.33
N GLU A 152 10.58 16.14 16.26
CA GLU A 152 10.91 17.55 16.50
C GLU A 152 11.42 17.80 17.92
N GLU A 153 10.93 17.04 18.90
CA GLU A 153 11.38 17.04 20.30
C GLU A 153 12.69 16.24 20.52
N GLY A 154 13.27 15.66 19.46
CA GLY A 154 14.55 14.94 19.50
C GLY A 154 14.44 13.47 19.89
N ASN A 155 13.29 12.84 19.72
CA ASN A 155 13.10 11.41 19.98
C ASN A 155 13.72 10.57 18.83
N GLU A 156 14.90 10.00 19.07
CA GLU A 156 15.64 9.19 18.11
C GLU A 156 14.93 7.84 17.78
N VAL A 157 14.12 7.30 18.70
CA VAL A 157 13.37 6.07 18.46
C VAL A 157 12.23 6.36 17.47
N ALA A 158 11.51 7.47 17.66
CA ALA A 158 10.48 7.90 16.72
C ALA A 158 11.08 8.19 15.32
N LYS A 159 12.25 8.82 15.28
CA LYS A 159 12.97 9.11 14.03
C LYS A 159 13.37 7.83 13.29
N SER A 160 13.98 6.87 13.97
CA SER A 160 14.38 5.61 13.35
C SER A 160 13.17 4.80 12.86
N ALA A 161 12.05 4.85 13.59
CA ALA A 161 10.79 4.21 13.17
C ALA A 161 10.21 4.87 11.91
N PHE A 162 10.23 6.19 11.84
CA PHE A 162 9.81 6.95 10.67
C PHE A 162 10.69 6.65 9.44
N GLU A 163 12.02 6.67 9.60
CA GLU A 163 12.96 6.31 8.53
C GLU A 163 12.74 4.87 8.03
N ALA A 164 12.50 3.91 8.92
CA ALA A 164 12.14 2.54 8.55
C ALA A 164 10.82 2.47 7.78
N TYR A 165 9.81 3.27 8.17
CA TYR A 165 8.56 3.38 7.45
C TYR A 165 8.77 3.88 6.01
N ILE A 166 9.48 5.00 5.85
CA ILE A 166 9.83 5.56 4.53
C ILE A 166 10.58 4.53 3.69
N HIS A 167 11.56 3.84 4.28
CA HIS A 167 12.34 2.81 3.58
C HIS A 167 11.45 1.69 3.03
N THR A 168 10.43 1.24 3.78
CA THR A 168 9.52 0.21 3.28
C THR A 168 8.69 0.69 2.09
N LEU A 169 8.24 1.96 2.10
CA LEU A 169 7.51 2.55 0.96
C LEU A 169 8.37 2.60 -0.30
N ILE A 170 9.60 3.12 -0.18
CA ILE A 170 10.55 3.23 -1.30
C ILE A 170 10.83 1.86 -1.90
N LYS A 171 11.05 0.85 -1.08
CA LYS A 171 11.32 -0.52 -1.50
C LYS A 171 10.16 -1.09 -2.34
N PHE A 172 8.93 -0.94 -1.91
CA PHE A 172 7.75 -1.40 -2.66
C PHE A 172 7.55 -0.61 -3.94
N ILE A 173 7.64 0.72 -3.90
CA ILE A 173 7.51 1.57 -5.08
C ILE A 173 8.60 1.21 -6.11
N GLY A 174 9.86 1.13 -5.69
CA GLY A 174 10.98 0.78 -6.57
C GLY A 174 10.81 -0.62 -7.19
N GLY A 175 10.37 -1.59 -6.42
CA GLY A 175 10.04 -2.94 -6.89
C GLY A 175 8.95 -2.91 -7.95
N TYR A 176 7.90 -2.12 -7.75
CA TYR A 176 6.78 -2.01 -8.69
C TYR A 176 7.13 -1.24 -9.96
N VAL A 177 8.00 -0.24 -9.87
CA VAL A 177 8.58 0.39 -11.06
C VAL A 177 9.29 -0.65 -11.93
N ALA A 178 10.07 -1.53 -11.32
CA ALA A 178 10.75 -2.62 -12.03
C ALA A 178 9.77 -3.66 -12.59
N VAL A 179 8.76 -4.07 -11.80
CA VAL A 179 7.71 -5.03 -12.22
C VAL A 179 6.97 -4.55 -13.47
N MET A 180 6.64 -3.26 -13.51
CA MET A 180 5.93 -2.65 -14.65
C MET A 180 6.86 -2.19 -15.78
N ASN A 181 8.19 -2.29 -15.60
CA ASN A 181 9.16 -1.73 -16.54
C ASN A 181 8.92 -0.24 -16.79
N GLY A 182 8.87 0.53 -15.73
CA GLY A 182 8.62 1.97 -15.71
C GLY A 182 7.34 2.36 -14.98
N VAL A 183 7.13 3.66 -14.84
CA VAL A 183 5.95 4.27 -14.22
C VAL A 183 5.68 5.63 -14.85
N ASP A 184 4.42 6.00 -15.02
CA ASP A 184 4.00 7.31 -15.52
C ASP A 184 3.67 8.25 -14.35
N ASP A 185 3.05 7.71 -13.31
CA ASP A 185 2.61 8.48 -12.16
C ASP A 185 2.60 7.68 -10.86
N ILE A 186 2.78 8.40 -9.74
CA ILE A 186 2.65 7.90 -8.37
C ILE A 186 1.57 8.72 -7.69
N VAL A 187 0.59 8.05 -7.11
CA VAL A 187 -0.52 8.72 -6.43
C VAL A 187 -0.53 8.37 -4.95
N PHE A 188 -0.54 9.40 -4.12
CA PHE A 188 -0.74 9.28 -2.68
C PHE A 188 -2.21 9.54 -2.33
N THR A 189 -2.77 8.70 -1.46
CA THR A 189 -4.18 8.77 -1.03
C THR A 189 -4.34 8.26 0.40
N ALA A 190 -5.52 8.41 0.95
CA ALA A 190 -5.87 8.12 2.35
C ALA A 190 -5.16 9.02 3.36
N GLY A 191 -5.49 8.83 4.64
CA GLY A 191 -5.20 9.80 5.69
C GLY A 191 -3.76 10.30 5.78
N VAL A 192 -2.76 9.39 5.78
CA VAL A 192 -1.34 9.75 5.79
C VAL A 192 -0.90 10.24 4.41
N GLY A 193 -1.31 9.54 3.34
CA GLY A 193 -0.95 9.90 1.97
C GLY A 193 -1.43 11.30 1.58
N GLU A 194 -2.62 11.70 2.03
CA GLU A 194 -3.20 13.01 1.74
C GLU A 194 -2.64 14.12 2.64
N ASN A 195 -2.46 13.85 3.94
CA ASN A 195 -2.25 14.90 4.94
C ASN A 195 -0.81 15.01 5.47
N ASN A 196 0.09 14.06 5.15
CA ASN A 196 1.48 14.12 5.60
C ASN A 196 2.42 14.47 4.42
N SER A 197 2.81 15.75 4.31
CA SER A 197 3.72 16.20 3.26
C SER A 197 5.12 15.62 3.41
N GLN A 198 5.62 15.49 4.65
CA GLN A 198 6.95 14.97 4.92
C GLN A 198 7.13 13.55 4.39
N VAL A 199 6.13 12.66 4.60
CA VAL A 199 6.16 11.31 4.02
C VAL A 199 6.28 11.35 2.50
N ARG A 200 5.51 12.20 1.83
CA ARG A 200 5.55 12.30 0.36
C ARG A 200 6.87 12.85 -0.14
N GLU A 201 7.38 13.89 0.52
CA GLU A 201 8.64 14.55 0.17
C GLU A 201 9.81 13.58 0.29
N GLU A 202 9.97 12.89 1.43
CA GLU A 202 11.07 11.93 1.64
C GLU A 202 11.02 10.75 0.69
N VAL A 203 9.81 10.23 0.41
CA VAL A 203 9.63 9.18 -0.60
C VAL A 203 10.03 9.68 -1.99
N CYS A 204 9.56 10.86 -2.40
CA CYS A 204 9.85 11.42 -3.72
C CYS A 204 11.33 11.78 -3.90
N GLU A 205 11.99 12.33 -2.87
CA GLU A 205 13.43 12.61 -2.87
C GLU A 205 14.24 11.33 -3.13
N SER A 206 13.91 10.26 -2.44
CA SER A 206 14.57 8.97 -2.58
C SER A 206 14.35 8.33 -3.97
N LEU A 207 13.33 8.76 -4.70
CA LEU A 207 13.00 8.30 -6.05
C LEU A 207 13.43 9.30 -7.14
N GLY A 208 14.33 10.22 -6.84
CA GLY A 208 14.81 11.26 -7.76
C GLY A 208 15.36 10.73 -9.09
N TYR A 209 15.89 9.50 -9.11
CA TYR A 209 16.34 8.83 -10.34
C TYR A 209 15.21 8.59 -11.36
N LEU A 210 13.95 8.62 -10.95
CA LEU A 210 12.79 8.57 -11.83
C LEU A 210 12.48 9.90 -12.51
N GLY A 211 13.24 10.97 -12.21
CA GLY A 211 12.98 12.31 -12.70
C GLY A 211 11.77 12.98 -12.04
N ILE A 212 11.45 12.56 -10.82
CA ILE A 212 10.46 13.23 -9.97
C ILE A 212 11.07 14.53 -9.48
N LYS A 213 10.36 15.64 -9.62
CA LYS A 213 10.70 16.92 -9.02
C LYS A 213 9.75 17.18 -7.86
N ILE A 214 10.32 17.56 -6.71
CA ILE A 214 9.64 17.65 -5.41
C ILE A 214 8.59 18.77 -5.36
N GLU A 215 8.71 19.80 -6.15
CA GLU A 215 7.63 20.75 -6.37
C GLU A 215 6.51 20.04 -7.16
N ILE A 216 5.52 19.56 -6.42
CA ILE A 216 4.29 18.88 -6.87
C ILE A 216 4.10 19.01 -8.39
N SER A 217 4.52 17.97 -9.11
CA SER A 217 4.50 17.81 -10.57
C SER A 217 4.67 19.11 -11.37
N THR A 218 5.91 19.62 -11.43
CA THR A 218 6.23 20.63 -12.45
C THR A 218 5.98 20.03 -13.84
N LYS A 219 5.68 20.86 -14.84
CA LYS A 219 5.44 20.41 -16.23
C LYS A 219 6.59 19.52 -16.75
N ASP A 220 7.79 19.70 -16.22
CA ASP A 220 9.02 19.02 -16.63
C ASP A 220 9.32 17.71 -15.88
N SER A 221 8.49 17.28 -14.91
CA SER A 221 8.67 15.98 -14.25
C SER A 221 8.42 14.85 -15.22
N LYS A 222 9.35 13.91 -15.33
CA LYS A 222 9.21 12.72 -16.15
C LYS A 222 8.14 11.77 -15.59
N VAL A 223 8.16 11.54 -14.30
CA VAL A 223 7.12 10.84 -13.54
C VAL A 223 6.32 11.87 -12.77
N LYS A 224 5.01 11.79 -12.85
CA LYS A 224 4.10 12.71 -12.16
C LYS A 224 3.75 12.19 -10.77
N VAL A 225 3.59 13.10 -9.82
CA VAL A 225 3.14 12.77 -8.45
C VAL A 225 1.84 13.51 -8.18
N TYR A 226 0.85 12.78 -7.68
CA TYR A 226 -0.46 13.33 -7.36
C TYR A 226 -0.86 13.00 -5.93
N VAL A 227 -1.67 13.88 -5.35
CA VAL A 227 -2.41 13.61 -4.12
C VAL A 227 -3.88 13.62 -4.48
N ILE A 228 -4.53 12.46 -4.41
CA ILE A 228 -5.92 12.30 -4.83
C ILE A 228 -6.70 11.67 -3.68
N PRO A 229 -7.69 12.36 -3.10
CA PRO A 229 -8.56 11.77 -2.10
C PRO A 229 -9.28 10.54 -2.64
N THR A 230 -9.25 9.45 -1.87
CA THR A 230 -10.06 8.28 -2.20
C THR A 230 -11.53 8.57 -1.93
N ASN A 231 -12.41 7.95 -2.71
CA ASN A 231 -13.84 8.01 -2.52
C ASN A 231 -14.47 6.64 -2.84
N GLU A 232 -14.36 5.73 -1.88
CA GLU A 232 -14.81 4.35 -2.03
C GLU A 232 -16.33 4.26 -2.13
N GLU A 233 -17.07 5.12 -1.43
CA GLU A 233 -18.53 5.18 -1.51
C GLU A 233 -18.99 5.54 -2.94
N LEU A 234 -18.34 6.53 -3.56
CA LEU A 234 -18.63 6.90 -4.95
C LEU A 234 -18.25 5.80 -5.93
N ALA A 235 -17.14 5.10 -5.68
CA ALA A 235 -16.72 3.95 -6.49
C ALA A 235 -17.77 2.84 -6.44
N ILE A 236 -18.21 2.44 -5.25
CA ILE A 236 -19.26 1.44 -5.03
C ILE A 236 -20.57 1.86 -5.70
N ALA A 237 -20.96 3.13 -5.55
CA ALA A 237 -22.16 3.66 -6.19
C ALA A 237 -22.10 3.57 -7.73
N ARG A 238 -20.97 3.93 -8.32
CA ARG A 238 -20.76 3.85 -9.79
C ARG A 238 -20.81 2.42 -10.30
N GLU A 239 -20.15 1.48 -9.61
CA GLU A 239 -20.19 0.05 -9.96
C GLU A 239 -21.59 -0.54 -9.83
N THR A 240 -22.29 -0.18 -8.74
CA THR A 240 -23.69 -0.60 -8.53
C THR A 240 -24.59 -0.12 -9.68
N VAL A 241 -24.49 1.14 -10.06
CA VAL A 241 -25.29 1.69 -11.18
C VAL A 241 -24.97 1.00 -12.50
N ALA A 242 -23.71 0.67 -12.75
CA ALA A 242 -23.31 -0.04 -13.97
C ALA A 242 -23.89 -1.45 -14.07
N LEU A 243 -24.06 -2.13 -12.92
CA LEU A 243 -24.57 -3.51 -12.88
C LEU A 243 -26.10 -3.62 -12.87
N VAL A 244 -26.81 -2.57 -12.40
CA VAL A 244 -28.28 -2.63 -12.27
C VAL A 244 -29.04 -1.88 -13.38
N LYS A 245 -28.34 -1.27 -14.32
CA LYS A 245 -28.88 -0.70 -15.55
C LYS A 245 -29.01 -1.77 -16.63
#